data_8e4b81cc40312b23845f5ee08beadf64
#
_entry.id   8e4b81cc40312b23845f5ee08beadf64
#
_cell.length_a   1.000
_cell.length_b   1.000
_cell.length_c   1.000
_cell.angle_alpha   90.00
_cell.angle_beta   90.00
_cell.angle_gamma   90.00
#
_symmetry.space_group_name_H-M   'P 1'
#
loop_
_entity.id
_entity.type
_entity.pdbx_description
1 polymer ?
#
loop_
_entity_poly.entity_id
_entity_poly.type
_entity_poly.pdbx_seq_one_letter_code
_entity_poly.pdbx_strand_id
1 'polypeptide(L)'
;GTCLVGSEMCIRDRGDTAMDCVRTSVRQKAKSVKCLYRRDRENMPGSAREVGNAEEEGVKFIWLSNPKEFKGSNKVKSIIVDKMKLTDPDESGRRKPVVEENSEFEIKADLVIKSLGFDPEDLPILFQEPNLKVSQWGTIKADFDTLETSIPGVFAAGDIVRGASLVVWAIKDGRDAACLLYTSPSPRD
;
A
#
# COMPACT_ATOMS: atom_id res chain seq x y z
N GLY A 1 6.93 26.86 5.31
CA GLY A 1 5.82 26.00 5.65
C GLY A 1 4.63 26.31 4.76
N THR A 2 4.41 25.49 3.75
CA THR A 2 3.19 25.60 2.91
C THR A 2 2.01 25.07 3.75
N CYS A 3 1.29 25.98 4.36
CA CYS A 3 0.03 25.67 5.02
C CYS A 3 -1.01 25.36 3.93
N LEU A 4 -1.46 24.11 3.85
CA LEU A 4 -2.56 23.69 2.97
C LEU A 4 -3.91 24.18 3.54
N VAL A 5 -4.10 25.50 3.62
CA VAL A 5 -5.36 26.09 4.03
C VAL A 5 -6.28 26.13 2.83
N GLY A 6 -7.28 25.29 2.84
CA GLY A 6 -8.39 25.35 1.90
C GLY A 6 -8.54 24.23 0.89
N SER A 7 -7.73 23.16 0.98
CA SER A 7 -7.76 22.07 0.02
C SER A 7 -8.74 20.95 0.40
N GLU A 8 -9.50 20.47 -0.56
CA GLU A 8 -10.21 19.20 -0.49
C GLU A 8 -9.26 18.08 -0.93
N MET A 9 -9.04 17.09 -0.07
CA MET A 9 -8.10 16.02 -0.29
C MET A 9 -8.81 14.68 -0.47
N CYS A 10 -8.37 13.91 -1.46
CA CYS A 10 -8.88 12.57 -1.72
C CYS A 10 -7.73 11.57 -1.72
N ILE A 11 -7.89 10.46 -1.02
CA ILE A 11 -6.86 9.43 -0.83
C ILE A 11 -7.42 8.09 -1.29
N ARG A 12 -6.66 7.41 -2.14
CA ARG A 12 -6.93 6.04 -2.57
C ARG A 12 -5.98 5.09 -1.86
N ASP A 13 -6.55 4.05 -1.27
CA ASP A 13 -5.99 3.29 -0.16
C ASP A 13 -5.26 1.97 -0.48
N ARG A 14 -4.24 1.70 0.38
CA ARG A 14 -3.94 0.38 0.95
C ARG A 14 -3.61 0.55 2.45
N GLY A 15 -4.62 0.32 3.31
CA GLY A 15 -4.43 0.11 4.76
C GLY A 15 -3.78 1.27 5.52
N ASP A 16 -2.77 0.97 6.31
CA ASP A 16 -2.21 1.88 7.32
C ASP A 16 -1.60 3.15 6.71
N THR A 17 -0.97 3.07 5.54
CA THR A 17 -0.41 4.25 4.84
C THR A 17 -1.49 5.28 4.52
N ALA A 18 -2.68 4.84 4.13
CA ALA A 18 -3.78 5.76 3.87
C ALA A 18 -4.27 6.40 5.16
N MET A 19 -4.32 5.67 6.26
CA MET A 19 -4.69 6.23 7.58
C MET A 19 -3.70 7.31 8.01
N ASP A 20 -2.41 7.10 7.84
CA ASP A 20 -1.39 8.12 8.10
C ASP A 20 -1.59 9.36 7.23
N CYS A 21 -1.85 9.17 5.93
CA CYS A 21 -2.09 10.27 5.01
C CYS A 21 -3.33 11.08 5.38
N VAL A 22 -4.49 10.44 5.63
CA VAL A 22 -5.74 11.16 5.94
C VAL A 22 -5.64 11.91 7.27
N ARG A 23 -5.09 11.27 8.30
CA ARG A 23 -4.95 11.89 9.63
C ARG A 23 -3.93 13.03 9.62
N THR A 24 -2.81 12.86 8.91
CA THR A 24 -1.84 13.94 8.70
C THR A 24 -2.50 15.12 7.98
N SER A 25 -3.32 14.85 6.98
CA SER A 25 -4.02 15.90 6.23
C SER A 25 -4.99 16.70 7.08
N VAL A 26 -5.74 16.04 7.97
CA VAL A 26 -6.60 16.71 8.94
C VAL A 26 -5.76 17.59 9.87
N ARG A 27 -4.65 17.07 10.40
CA ARG A 27 -3.73 17.81 11.28
C ARG A 27 -3.05 18.99 10.58
N GLN A 28 -2.85 18.91 9.27
CA GLN A 28 -2.42 20.03 8.42
C GLN A 28 -3.54 21.02 8.09
N LYS A 29 -4.71 20.88 8.74
CA LYS A 29 -5.85 21.79 8.61
C LYS A 29 -6.45 21.86 7.20
N ALA A 30 -6.48 20.72 6.47
CA ALA A 30 -7.27 20.63 5.25
C ALA A 30 -8.76 20.88 5.57
N LYS A 31 -9.47 21.63 4.72
CA LYS A 31 -10.90 21.94 4.92
C LYS A 31 -11.77 20.69 4.97
N SER A 32 -11.47 19.73 4.14
CA SER A 32 -12.13 18.44 4.13
C SER A 32 -11.14 17.37 3.65
N VAL A 33 -11.23 16.19 4.25
CA VAL A 33 -10.45 15.02 3.87
C VAL A 33 -11.41 13.90 3.56
N LYS A 34 -11.26 13.30 2.37
CA LYS A 34 -12.08 12.19 1.89
C LYS A 34 -11.18 11.01 1.57
N CYS A 35 -11.51 9.84 2.10
CA CYS A 35 -10.84 8.59 1.78
C CYS A 35 -11.72 7.75 0.84
N LEU A 36 -11.27 7.52 -0.38
CA LEU A 36 -11.95 6.66 -1.34
C LEU A 36 -11.44 5.23 -1.20
N TYR A 37 -12.34 4.30 -0.97
CA TYR A 37 -12.00 2.90 -0.86
C TYR A 37 -12.90 2.01 -1.71
N ARG A 38 -12.29 1.13 -2.50
CA ARG A 38 -13.00 0.29 -3.48
C ARG A 38 -13.82 -0.87 -2.90
N ARG A 39 -13.69 -1.13 -1.60
CA ARG A 39 -14.49 -2.13 -0.87
C ARG A 39 -15.28 -1.43 0.23
N ASP A 40 -15.99 -2.22 1.02
CA ASP A 40 -16.68 -1.77 2.22
C ASP A 40 -15.73 -1.73 3.44
N ARG A 41 -16.27 -1.28 4.56
CA ARG A 41 -15.55 -1.16 5.83
C ARG A 41 -15.06 -2.53 6.35
N GLU A 42 -15.87 -3.57 6.19
CA GLU A 42 -15.57 -4.91 6.71
C GLU A 42 -14.39 -5.56 5.96
N ASN A 43 -14.25 -5.24 4.68
CA ASN A 43 -13.21 -5.77 3.81
C ASN A 43 -11.98 -4.86 3.66
N MET A 44 -11.85 -3.84 4.52
CA MET A 44 -10.67 -2.99 4.53
C MET A 44 -9.52 -3.66 5.26
N PRO A 45 -8.37 -3.91 4.61
CA PRO A 45 -7.17 -4.38 5.28
C PRO A 45 -6.59 -3.22 6.09
N GLY A 46 -6.57 -3.32 7.37
CA GLY A 46 -6.07 -2.29 8.27
C GLY A 46 -6.72 -2.42 9.63
N SER A 47 -6.21 -1.69 10.59
CA SER A 47 -6.78 -1.70 11.93
C SER A 47 -8.12 -0.96 11.94
N ALA A 48 -9.21 -1.66 12.31
CA ALA A 48 -10.52 -1.04 12.50
C ALA A 48 -10.46 0.16 13.49
N ARG A 49 -9.49 0.11 14.41
CA ARG A 49 -9.19 1.18 15.35
C ARG A 49 -8.68 2.43 14.64
N GLU A 50 -7.75 2.28 13.66
CA GLU A 50 -7.22 3.42 12.92
C GLU A 50 -8.27 4.08 12.02
N VAL A 51 -9.17 3.29 11.44
CA VAL A 51 -10.35 3.81 10.71
C VAL A 51 -11.24 4.62 11.66
N GLY A 52 -11.55 4.08 12.85
CA GLY A 52 -12.32 4.79 13.86
C GLY A 52 -11.66 6.10 14.29
N ASN A 53 -10.36 6.09 14.58
CA ASN A 53 -9.59 7.28 14.91
C ASN A 53 -9.66 8.35 13.79
N ALA A 54 -9.54 7.92 12.53
CA ALA A 54 -9.63 8.84 11.39
C ALA A 54 -11.03 9.45 11.25
N GLU A 55 -12.09 8.66 11.47
CA GLU A 55 -13.48 9.15 11.48
C GLU A 55 -13.70 10.17 12.60
N GLU A 56 -13.20 9.91 13.81
CA GLU A 56 -13.26 10.84 14.96
C GLU A 56 -12.50 12.15 14.68
N GLU A 57 -11.39 12.08 13.94
CA GLU A 57 -10.64 13.26 13.50
C GLU A 57 -11.34 14.03 12.34
N GLY A 58 -12.47 13.53 11.81
CA GLY A 58 -13.30 14.20 10.79
C GLY A 58 -13.04 13.78 9.35
N VAL A 59 -12.32 12.68 9.12
CA VAL A 59 -12.15 12.10 7.79
C VAL A 59 -13.47 11.50 7.30
N LYS A 60 -13.83 11.77 6.04
CA LYS A 60 -15.03 11.19 5.40
C LYS A 60 -14.61 10.01 4.52
N PHE A 61 -15.03 8.82 4.89
CA PHE A 61 -14.85 7.63 4.04
C PHE A 61 -15.95 7.55 2.99
N ILE A 62 -15.56 7.27 1.76
CA ILE A 62 -16.44 7.00 0.62
C ILE A 62 -16.14 5.56 0.20
N TRP A 63 -16.88 4.65 0.80
CA TRP A 63 -16.76 3.22 0.56
C TRP A 63 -17.30 2.84 -0.82
N LEU A 64 -16.88 1.67 -1.32
CA LEU A 64 -17.31 1.13 -2.61
C LEU A 64 -17.12 2.15 -3.73
N SER A 65 -15.95 2.80 -3.76
CA SER A 65 -15.66 3.89 -4.68
C SER A 65 -14.24 3.79 -5.21
N ASN A 66 -14.10 3.91 -6.53
CA ASN A 66 -12.81 3.83 -7.21
C ASN A 66 -12.59 5.04 -8.11
N PRO A 67 -11.50 5.80 -7.95
CA PRO A 67 -11.17 6.88 -8.88
C PRO A 67 -11.02 6.36 -10.30
N LYS A 68 -11.70 7.00 -11.25
CA LYS A 68 -11.63 6.71 -12.68
C LYS A 68 -10.73 7.70 -13.41
N GLU A 69 -10.96 8.99 -13.18
CA GLU A 69 -10.27 10.05 -13.91
C GLU A 69 -10.03 11.25 -12.99
N PHE A 70 -8.88 11.91 -13.15
CA PHE A 70 -8.56 13.17 -12.48
C PHE A 70 -8.76 14.32 -13.47
N LYS A 71 -9.60 15.30 -13.14
CA LYS A 71 -9.88 16.45 -13.97
C LYS A 71 -9.13 17.69 -13.50
N GLY A 72 -8.62 18.44 -14.45
CA GLY A 72 -7.90 19.69 -14.26
C GLY A 72 -6.86 19.90 -15.37
N SER A 73 -6.34 21.09 -15.51
CA SER A 73 -5.30 21.38 -16.48
C SER A 73 -3.90 21.36 -15.83
N ASN A 74 -3.58 22.37 -15.03
CA ASN A 74 -2.29 22.47 -14.32
C ASN A 74 -2.36 21.94 -12.89
N LYS A 75 -3.56 21.84 -12.34
CA LYS A 75 -3.85 21.30 -11.00
C LYS A 75 -5.12 20.48 -11.06
N VAL A 76 -5.22 19.49 -10.19
CA VAL A 76 -6.45 18.75 -10.02
C VAL A 76 -7.55 19.67 -9.51
N LYS A 77 -8.75 19.52 -10.03
CA LYS A 77 -9.96 20.27 -9.60
C LYS A 77 -11.06 19.33 -9.14
N SER A 78 -11.11 18.16 -9.73
CA SER A 78 -12.09 17.14 -9.36
C SER A 78 -11.64 15.75 -9.79
N ILE A 79 -12.35 14.77 -9.28
CA ILE A 79 -12.14 13.35 -9.56
C ILE A 79 -13.47 12.77 -10.03
N ILE A 80 -13.48 12.06 -11.13
CA ILE A 80 -14.58 11.18 -11.50
C ILE A 80 -14.37 9.85 -10.80
N VAL A 81 -15.41 9.37 -10.17
CA VAL A 81 -15.41 8.20 -9.31
C VAL A 81 -16.49 7.24 -9.76
N ASP A 82 -16.12 5.98 -9.98
CA ASP A 82 -17.06 4.89 -10.21
C ASP A 82 -17.53 4.33 -8.87
N LYS A 83 -18.82 4.04 -8.73
CA LYS A 83 -19.31 3.19 -7.65
C LYS A 83 -18.94 1.75 -7.91
N MET A 84 -18.64 1.05 -6.82
CA MET A 84 -18.27 -0.35 -6.85
C MET A 84 -19.35 -1.18 -6.18
N LYS A 85 -19.48 -2.42 -6.62
CA LYS A 85 -20.23 -3.47 -5.91
C LYS A 85 -19.32 -4.65 -5.63
N LEU A 86 -19.57 -5.37 -4.56
CA LEU A 86 -18.84 -6.59 -4.25
C LEU A 86 -19.55 -7.79 -4.89
N THR A 87 -18.76 -8.65 -5.53
CA THR A 87 -19.27 -9.94 -6.01
C THR A 87 -19.55 -10.90 -4.84
N ASP A 88 -20.16 -12.03 -5.15
CA ASP A 88 -20.22 -13.14 -4.20
C ASP A 88 -18.81 -13.59 -3.81
N PRO A 89 -18.65 -14.17 -2.60
CA PRO A 89 -17.38 -14.68 -2.15
C PRO A 89 -16.83 -15.75 -3.11
N ASP A 90 -15.55 -15.67 -3.45
CA ASP A 90 -14.84 -16.74 -4.14
C ASP A 90 -14.52 -17.91 -3.17
N GLU A 91 -13.87 -18.95 -3.68
CA GLU A 91 -13.48 -20.15 -2.89
C GLU A 91 -12.61 -19.81 -1.66
N SER A 92 -11.93 -18.65 -1.68
CA SER A 92 -11.14 -18.13 -0.54
C SER A 92 -11.96 -17.25 0.42
N GLY A 93 -13.27 -17.10 0.19
CA GLY A 93 -14.15 -16.20 0.93
C GLY A 93 -13.97 -14.70 0.59
N ARG A 94 -13.18 -14.38 -0.42
CA ARG A 94 -12.93 -12.99 -0.85
C ARG A 94 -13.98 -12.52 -1.85
N ARG A 95 -14.52 -11.33 -1.59
CA ARG A 95 -15.39 -10.61 -2.52
C ARG A 95 -14.56 -9.67 -3.39
N LYS A 96 -14.73 -9.75 -4.71
CA LYS A 96 -14.04 -8.87 -5.66
C LYS A 96 -14.86 -7.61 -5.89
N PRO A 97 -14.24 -6.42 -5.83
CA PRO A 97 -14.93 -5.19 -6.21
C PRO A 97 -15.03 -5.11 -7.75
N VAL A 98 -16.22 -4.88 -8.26
CA VAL A 98 -16.52 -4.65 -9.68
C VAL A 98 -17.20 -3.30 -9.85
N VAL A 99 -16.98 -2.65 -10.99
CA VAL A 99 -17.62 -1.35 -11.28
C VAL A 99 -19.11 -1.55 -11.48
N GLU A 100 -19.90 -0.68 -10.90
CA GLU A 100 -21.35 -0.56 -11.17
C GLU A 100 -21.53 0.33 -12.39
N GLU A 101 -22.16 -0.19 -13.45
CA GLU A 101 -22.34 0.55 -14.70
C GLU A 101 -23.19 1.81 -14.50
N ASN A 102 -22.83 2.89 -15.21
CA ASN A 102 -23.50 4.19 -15.19
C ASN A 102 -23.67 4.81 -13.78
N SER A 103 -22.73 4.54 -12.89
CA SER A 103 -22.78 4.98 -11.50
C SER A 103 -21.77 6.09 -11.17
N GLU A 104 -21.20 6.70 -12.19
CA GLU A 104 -20.15 7.72 -12.05
C GLU A 104 -20.66 8.95 -11.31
N PHE A 105 -19.81 9.51 -10.46
CA PHE A 105 -20.07 10.79 -9.82
C PHE A 105 -18.79 11.60 -9.68
N GLU A 106 -18.92 12.91 -9.51
CA GLU A 106 -17.79 13.81 -9.44
C GLU A 106 -17.59 14.31 -8.01
N ILE A 107 -16.32 14.32 -7.58
CA ILE A 107 -15.88 14.87 -6.29
C ILE A 107 -14.91 16.01 -6.55
N LYS A 108 -15.16 17.19 -5.99
CA LYS A 108 -14.19 18.28 -6.00
C LYS A 108 -12.99 17.91 -5.12
N ALA A 109 -11.79 18.18 -5.63
CA ALA A 109 -10.54 17.97 -4.90
C ALA A 109 -9.45 18.90 -5.45
N ASP A 110 -8.71 19.53 -4.57
CA ASP A 110 -7.54 20.37 -4.91
C ASP A 110 -6.24 19.57 -4.84
N LEU A 111 -6.23 18.47 -4.08
CA LEU A 111 -5.10 17.57 -3.92
C LEU A 111 -5.59 16.12 -3.88
N VAL A 112 -4.84 15.26 -4.55
CA VAL A 112 -5.06 13.80 -4.53
C VAL A 112 -3.79 13.09 -4.14
N ILE A 113 -3.89 12.20 -3.16
CA ILE A 113 -2.80 11.33 -2.72
C ILE A 113 -3.16 9.89 -3.08
N LYS A 114 -2.26 9.20 -3.77
CA LYS A 114 -2.39 7.78 -4.08
C LYS A 114 -1.59 6.96 -3.06
N SER A 115 -2.28 6.40 -2.08
CA SER A 115 -1.68 5.53 -1.04
C SER A 115 -1.85 4.06 -1.42
N LEU A 116 -1.25 3.64 -2.54
CA LEU A 116 -1.45 2.31 -3.12
C LEU A 116 -0.45 1.26 -2.61
N GLY A 117 0.43 1.64 -1.69
CA GLY A 117 1.58 0.84 -1.27
C GLY A 117 2.76 1.01 -2.23
N PHE A 118 3.73 0.15 -2.09
CA PHE A 118 4.97 0.17 -2.87
C PHE A 118 5.08 -1.13 -3.65
N ASP A 119 5.55 -1.03 -4.89
CA ASP A 119 6.01 -2.19 -5.63
C ASP A 119 7.50 -2.39 -5.34
N PRO A 120 7.99 -3.64 -5.28
CA PRO A 120 9.42 -3.91 -5.16
C PRO A 120 10.20 -3.31 -6.33
N GLU A 121 11.40 -2.83 -6.06
CA GLU A 121 12.33 -2.44 -7.13
C GLU A 121 12.80 -3.66 -7.92
N ASP A 122 13.09 -3.47 -9.20
CA ASP A 122 13.64 -4.53 -10.06
C ASP A 122 15.13 -4.70 -9.76
N LEU A 123 15.42 -5.41 -8.66
CA LEU A 123 16.78 -5.62 -8.19
C LEU A 123 17.65 -6.44 -9.16
N PRO A 124 17.15 -7.44 -9.90
CA PRO A 124 17.92 -8.09 -10.96
C PRO A 124 18.49 -7.12 -11.99
N ILE A 125 17.70 -6.13 -12.41
CA ILE A 125 18.16 -5.08 -13.33
C ILE A 125 19.10 -4.10 -12.61
N LEU A 126 18.70 -3.62 -11.43
CA LEU A 126 19.45 -2.62 -10.69
C LEU A 126 20.87 -3.09 -10.33
N PHE A 127 21.00 -4.35 -9.94
CA PHE A 127 22.29 -4.97 -9.59
C PHE A 127 23.00 -5.63 -10.78
N GLN A 128 22.40 -5.60 -11.98
CA GLN A 128 22.89 -6.29 -13.18
C GLN A 128 23.14 -7.80 -12.94
N GLU A 129 22.26 -8.42 -12.15
CA GLU A 129 22.38 -9.81 -11.74
C GLU A 129 21.12 -10.60 -12.18
N PRO A 130 21.10 -11.08 -13.44
CA PRO A 130 19.93 -11.75 -14.02
C PRO A 130 19.63 -13.11 -13.38
N ASN A 131 20.56 -13.68 -12.63
CA ASN A 131 20.38 -14.95 -11.93
C ASN A 131 19.62 -14.78 -10.60
N LEU A 132 19.43 -13.56 -10.13
CA LEU A 132 18.64 -13.28 -8.94
C LEU A 132 17.15 -13.51 -9.25
N LYS A 133 16.61 -14.61 -8.74
CA LYS A 133 15.22 -14.99 -8.99
C LYS A 133 14.26 -14.14 -8.15
N VAL A 134 13.22 -13.66 -8.81
CA VAL A 134 12.12 -12.92 -8.17
C VAL A 134 10.80 -13.67 -8.33
N SER A 135 9.83 -13.34 -7.48
CA SER A 135 8.46 -13.83 -7.57
C SER A 135 7.71 -13.10 -8.70
N GLN A 136 6.49 -13.56 -9.01
CA GLN A 136 5.58 -12.83 -9.91
C GLN A 136 5.20 -11.42 -9.43
N TRP A 137 5.50 -11.10 -8.16
CA TRP A 137 5.23 -9.81 -7.52
C TRP A 137 6.48 -8.92 -7.43
N GLY A 138 7.61 -9.37 -7.99
CA GLY A 138 8.88 -8.64 -7.97
C GLY A 138 9.69 -8.82 -6.67
N THR A 139 9.19 -9.54 -5.66
CA THR A 139 9.97 -9.82 -4.44
C THR A 139 11.05 -10.86 -4.70
N ILE A 140 12.20 -10.75 -4.02
CA ILE A 140 13.27 -11.74 -4.11
C ILE A 140 12.78 -13.10 -3.57
N LYS A 141 13.08 -14.16 -4.32
CA LYS A 141 12.90 -15.52 -3.82
C LYS A 141 14.08 -15.90 -2.94
N ALA A 142 13.81 -16.06 -1.67
CA ALA A 142 14.76 -16.61 -0.70
C ALA A 142 14.15 -17.83 -0.01
N ASP A 143 14.97 -18.74 0.41
CA ASP A 143 14.57 -19.83 1.29
C ASP A 143 14.21 -19.27 2.67
N PHE A 144 13.10 -19.70 3.27
CA PHE A 144 12.63 -19.10 4.53
C PHE A 144 13.40 -19.60 5.76
N ASP A 145 14.12 -20.72 5.66
CA ASP A 145 14.89 -21.28 6.75
C ASP A 145 16.33 -20.78 6.73
N THR A 146 16.91 -20.63 5.52
CA THR A 146 18.31 -20.20 5.33
C THR A 146 18.44 -18.73 4.95
N LEU A 147 17.36 -18.08 4.50
CA LEU A 147 17.31 -16.73 3.94
C LEU A 147 18.23 -16.52 2.72
N GLU A 148 18.77 -17.60 2.17
CA GLU A 148 19.63 -17.57 0.99
C GLU A 148 18.79 -17.39 -0.28
N THR A 149 19.29 -16.58 -1.19
CA THR A 149 18.64 -16.32 -2.48
C THR A 149 19.02 -17.40 -3.51
N SER A 150 18.65 -17.19 -4.77
CA SER A 150 19.12 -18.05 -5.86
C SER A 150 20.61 -17.90 -6.19
N ILE A 151 21.28 -16.96 -5.55
CA ILE A 151 22.71 -16.72 -5.72
C ILE A 151 23.42 -17.20 -4.44
N PRO A 152 24.33 -18.19 -4.53
CA PRO A 152 25.03 -18.69 -3.36
C PRO A 152 25.76 -17.60 -2.58
N GLY A 153 25.60 -17.60 -1.26
CA GLY A 153 26.20 -16.61 -0.36
C GLY A 153 25.52 -15.24 -0.35
N VAL A 154 24.40 -15.08 -1.08
CA VAL A 154 23.59 -13.86 -1.07
C VAL A 154 22.30 -14.12 -0.32
N PHE A 155 22.08 -13.35 0.74
CA PHE A 155 20.91 -13.46 1.63
C PHE A 155 19.98 -12.28 1.42
N ALA A 156 18.68 -12.51 1.61
CA ALA A 156 17.66 -11.46 1.55
C ALA A 156 16.66 -11.62 2.69
N ALA A 157 16.25 -10.51 3.28
CA ALA A 157 15.35 -10.49 4.43
C ALA A 157 14.42 -9.27 4.41
N GLY A 158 13.30 -9.35 5.13
CA GLY A 158 12.35 -8.26 5.27
C GLY A 158 11.40 -8.11 4.08
N ASP A 159 10.94 -6.89 3.83
CA ASP A 159 9.88 -6.59 2.86
C ASP A 159 10.24 -6.96 1.41
N ILE A 160 11.51 -6.94 1.06
CA ILE A 160 11.95 -7.34 -0.28
C ILE A 160 11.71 -8.84 -0.56
N VAL A 161 11.56 -9.65 0.47
CA VAL A 161 11.22 -11.08 0.38
C VAL A 161 9.74 -11.30 0.64
N ARG A 162 9.22 -10.73 1.72
CA ARG A 162 7.83 -10.95 2.19
C ARG A 162 6.78 -10.13 1.44
N GLY A 163 7.19 -9.08 0.74
CA GLY A 163 6.31 -7.99 0.34
C GLY A 163 6.09 -7.01 1.50
N ALA A 164 5.26 -5.99 1.28
CA ALA A 164 4.94 -5.00 2.32
C ALA A 164 4.40 -5.69 3.58
N SER A 165 5.11 -5.56 4.69
CA SER A 165 4.86 -6.29 5.92
C SER A 165 5.10 -5.40 7.15
N LEU A 166 4.85 -5.95 8.34
CA LEU A 166 5.08 -5.23 9.58
C LEU A 166 6.57 -5.14 9.89
N VAL A 167 7.00 -3.99 10.42
CA VAL A 167 8.40 -3.73 10.80
C VAL A 167 8.97 -4.79 11.77
N VAL A 168 8.12 -5.37 12.62
CA VAL A 168 8.53 -6.45 13.54
C VAL A 168 9.02 -7.70 12.81
N TRP A 169 8.46 -8.01 11.63
CA TRP A 169 8.93 -9.10 10.79
C TRP A 169 10.26 -8.78 10.13
N ALA A 170 10.44 -7.55 9.66
CA ALA A 170 11.72 -7.11 9.11
C ALA A 170 12.85 -7.17 10.15
N ILE A 171 12.57 -6.76 11.39
CA ILE A 171 13.51 -6.89 12.51
C ILE A 171 13.83 -8.34 12.80
N LYS A 172 12.81 -9.23 12.86
CA LYS A 172 13.02 -10.66 13.08
C LYS A 172 13.90 -11.25 11.98
N ASP A 173 13.52 -11.04 10.72
CA ASP A 173 14.24 -11.59 9.58
C ASP A 173 15.69 -11.09 9.53
N GLY A 174 15.93 -9.81 9.82
CA GLY A 174 17.29 -9.26 9.88
C GLY A 174 18.15 -9.90 10.98
N ARG A 175 17.55 -10.20 12.15
CA ARG A 175 18.25 -10.93 13.22
C ARG A 175 18.56 -12.36 12.81
N ASP A 176 17.59 -13.05 12.20
CA ASP A 176 17.76 -14.42 11.75
C ASP A 176 18.86 -14.50 10.68
N ALA A 177 18.86 -13.58 9.70
CA ALA A 177 19.90 -13.46 8.70
C ALA A 177 21.30 -13.22 9.32
N ALA A 178 21.39 -12.32 10.29
CA ALA A 178 22.64 -12.06 10.99
C ALA A 178 23.16 -13.30 11.72
N CYS A 179 22.27 -14.04 12.42
CA CYS A 179 22.65 -15.28 13.08
C CYS A 179 23.19 -16.33 12.09
N LEU A 180 22.51 -16.51 10.95
CA LEU A 180 22.93 -17.44 9.91
C LEU A 180 24.28 -17.07 9.32
N LEU A 181 24.52 -15.79 9.04
CA LEU A 181 25.80 -15.28 8.54
C LEU A 181 26.96 -15.51 9.55
N TYR A 182 26.69 -15.37 10.85
CA TYR A 182 27.69 -15.63 11.89
C TYR A 182 28.02 -17.13 12.08
N THR A 183 27.04 -17.98 11.79
CA THR A 183 27.20 -19.45 11.96
C THR A 183 27.65 -20.18 10.70
N SER A 184 27.55 -19.51 9.53
CA SER A 184 28.01 -20.06 8.26
C SER A 184 29.57 -20.06 8.22
N PRO A 185 30.19 -21.12 7.68
CA PRO A 185 31.64 -21.12 7.47
C PRO A 185 32.08 -19.95 6.60
N SER A 186 33.13 -19.25 7.02
CA SER A 186 33.68 -18.16 6.21
C SER A 186 34.22 -18.72 4.90
N PRO A 187 34.00 -18.06 3.75
CA PRO A 187 34.67 -18.47 2.49
C PRO A 187 36.19 -18.45 2.52
N ARG A 188 36.78 -18.02 3.63
CA ARG A 188 38.24 -17.91 3.84
C ARG A 188 38.79 -19.02 4.74
N ASP A 189 37.94 -19.87 5.29
CA ASP A 189 38.28 -21.05 6.07
C ASP A 189 38.28 -22.29 5.15
#